data_9e9f49c7d6cb52415be58001e2a13bea
#
_entry.id   9e9f49c7d6cb52415be58001e2a13bea
#
_cell.length_a   1.000
_cell.length_b   1.000
_cell.length_c   1.000
_cell.angle_alpha   90.00
_cell.angle_beta   90.00
_cell.angle_gamma   90.00
#
_symmetry.space_group_name_H-M   'P 1'
#
loop_
_entity.id
_entity.type
_entity.pdbx_description
1 polymer ?
#
loop_
_entity_poly.entity_id
_entity_poly.type
_entity_poly.pdbx_seq_one_letter_code
_entity_poly.pdbx_strand_id
1 'polypeptide(L)'
;MRSVYNVGAIFRTADALGVGKIYLSGTTPTPLDRFGKSRRDFAKSALGSENGVLWEYVEKPLALVKKLRAEDFEIVAVEQAKNSVDYKKFKPKNKTAVIFGNEVEGVGEPILKEADVVTHIKMRGKKESLNVSVAAGIVLFRWFDR
;
A
#
# COMPACT_ATOMS: atom_id res chain seq x y z
N MET A 1 -3.38 -5.80 6.22
CA MET A 1 -3.59 -4.60 7.07
C MET A 1 -4.86 -4.80 7.87
N ARG A 2 -4.89 -4.42 9.14
CA ARG A 2 -6.07 -4.70 10.02
C ARG A 2 -6.84 -3.44 10.42
N SER A 3 -6.17 -2.31 10.48
CA SER A 3 -6.76 -1.05 10.94
C SER A 3 -7.57 -0.35 9.85
N VAL A 4 -8.85 -0.16 10.09
CA VAL A 4 -9.73 0.65 9.22
C VAL A 4 -9.20 2.08 9.07
N TYR A 5 -8.68 2.66 10.14
CA TYR A 5 -8.12 4.02 10.12
C TYR A 5 -6.90 4.13 9.21
N ASN A 6 -6.01 3.14 9.25
CA ASN A 6 -4.84 3.11 8.37
C ASN A 6 -5.25 3.00 6.90
N VAL A 7 -6.17 2.10 6.59
CA VAL A 7 -6.63 1.91 5.21
C VAL A 7 -7.36 3.16 4.70
N GLY A 8 -8.26 3.72 5.51
CA GLY A 8 -8.96 4.97 5.16
C GLY A 8 -8.00 6.14 4.92
N ALA A 9 -6.97 6.28 5.76
CA ALA A 9 -5.94 7.30 5.57
C ALA A 9 -5.14 7.10 4.28
N ILE A 10 -4.86 5.84 3.91
CA ILE A 10 -4.20 5.51 2.64
C ILE A 10 -5.09 5.86 1.44
N PHE A 11 -6.40 5.63 1.54
CA PHE A 11 -7.34 6.07 0.49
C PHE A 11 -7.28 7.58 0.27
N ARG A 12 -7.22 8.37 1.35
CA ARG A 12 -7.06 9.84 1.24
C ARG A 12 -5.75 10.23 0.57
N THR A 13 -4.66 9.59 0.92
CA THR A 13 -3.36 9.81 0.28
C THR A 13 -3.40 9.46 -1.20
N ALA A 14 -4.03 8.34 -1.53
CA ALA A 14 -4.19 7.88 -2.91
C ALA A 14 -5.03 8.84 -3.74
N ASP A 15 -6.13 9.34 -3.18
CA ASP A 15 -6.98 10.34 -3.82
C ASP A 15 -6.21 11.63 -4.10
N ALA A 16 -5.48 12.14 -3.11
CA ALA A 16 -4.68 13.36 -3.24
C ALA A 16 -3.61 13.27 -4.34
N LEU A 17 -3.07 12.08 -4.58
CA LEU A 17 -2.04 11.84 -5.59
C LEU A 17 -2.56 11.35 -6.95
N GLY A 18 -3.86 11.11 -7.07
CA GLY A 18 -4.44 10.55 -8.29
C GLY A 18 -3.99 9.12 -8.57
N VAL A 19 -3.84 8.30 -7.53
CA VAL A 19 -3.52 6.87 -7.68
C VAL A 19 -4.63 6.18 -8.47
N GLY A 20 -4.27 5.42 -9.50
CA GLY A 20 -5.25 4.83 -10.41
C GLY A 20 -6.11 3.75 -9.77
N LYS A 21 -5.56 2.93 -8.86
CA LYS A 21 -6.32 1.85 -8.20
C LYS A 21 -5.64 1.37 -6.93
N ILE A 22 -6.45 0.99 -5.96
CA ILE A 22 -6.02 0.31 -4.73
C ILE A 22 -6.50 -1.13 -4.74
N TYR A 23 -5.60 -2.06 -4.44
CA TYR A 23 -5.93 -3.46 -4.20
C TYR A 23 -5.84 -3.77 -2.71
N LEU A 24 -6.88 -4.38 -2.18
CA LEU A 24 -7.00 -4.80 -0.79
C LEU A 24 -6.98 -6.31 -0.73
N SER A 25 -6.26 -6.89 0.22
CA SER A 25 -6.18 -8.36 0.32
C SER A 25 -6.08 -8.85 1.77
N GLY A 26 -6.29 -10.16 1.95
CA GLY A 26 -6.22 -10.81 3.25
C GLY A 26 -7.25 -10.25 4.23
N THR A 27 -6.80 -9.88 5.42
CA THR A 27 -7.64 -9.30 6.47
C THR A 27 -7.82 -7.78 6.35
N THR A 28 -7.38 -7.19 5.24
CA THR A 28 -7.50 -5.74 5.02
C THR A 28 -8.97 -5.35 4.92
N PRO A 29 -9.44 -4.40 5.74
CA PRO A 29 -10.82 -3.92 5.66
C PRO A 29 -11.09 -3.21 4.33
N THR A 30 -12.32 -3.37 3.85
CA THR A 30 -12.80 -2.76 2.62
C THR A 30 -13.84 -1.67 2.93
N PRO A 31 -14.09 -0.74 1.99
CA PRO A 31 -15.15 0.29 2.14
C PRO A 31 -16.55 -0.27 2.36
N LEU A 32 -16.79 -1.50 1.90
CA LEU A 32 -18.07 -2.18 2.02
C LEU A 32 -17.99 -3.31 3.05
N ASP A 33 -19.10 -3.57 3.75
CA ASP A 33 -19.23 -4.75 4.59
C ASP A 33 -19.51 -6.02 3.76
N ARG A 34 -19.63 -7.18 4.42
CA ARG A 34 -19.91 -8.46 3.76
C ARG A 34 -21.25 -8.50 3.01
N PHE A 35 -22.16 -7.56 3.29
CA PHE A 35 -23.46 -7.42 2.63
C PHE A 35 -23.45 -6.37 1.51
N GLY A 36 -22.29 -5.79 1.19
CA GLY A 36 -22.18 -4.74 0.16
C GLY A 36 -22.62 -3.36 0.61
N LYS A 37 -22.82 -3.14 1.91
CA LYS A 37 -23.19 -1.84 2.48
C LYS A 37 -21.95 -1.02 2.87
N SER A 38 -22.03 0.29 2.71
CA SER A 38 -20.97 1.21 3.14
C SER A 38 -20.68 1.10 4.63
N ARG A 39 -19.41 0.97 4.99
CA ARG A 39 -18.96 0.95 6.38
C ARG A 39 -18.77 2.36 6.89
N ARG A 40 -19.47 2.69 7.97
CA ARG A 40 -19.39 4.02 8.60
C ARG A 40 -18.00 4.32 9.18
N ASP A 41 -17.35 3.34 9.80
CA ASP A 41 -16.00 3.49 10.34
C ASP A 41 -14.98 3.75 9.23
N PHE A 42 -15.11 3.08 8.09
CA PHE A 42 -14.27 3.32 6.93
C PHE A 42 -14.50 4.72 6.36
N ALA A 43 -15.75 5.11 6.15
CA ALA A 43 -16.12 6.44 5.64
C ALA A 43 -15.60 7.57 6.53
N LYS A 44 -15.62 7.41 7.85
CA LYS A 44 -15.05 8.38 8.80
C LYS A 44 -13.53 8.56 8.63
N SER A 45 -12.81 7.50 8.28
CA SER A 45 -11.37 7.57 8.07
C SER A 45 -10.99 8.05 6.68
N ALA A 46 -11.72 7.62 5.67
CA ALA A 46 -11.46 7.93 4.26
C ALA A 46 -12.03 9.29 3.82
N LEU A 47 -13.04 9.81 4.53
CA LEU A 47 -13.68 11.11 4.27
C LEU A 47 -14.15 11.29 2.82
N GLY A 48 -14.75 10.26 2.25
CA GLY A 48 -15.29 10.28 0.88
C GLY A 48 -14.31 9.81 -0.20
N SER A 49 -13.02 9.69 0.09
CA SER A 49 -12.03 9.21 -0.90
C SER A 49 -12.30 7.78 -1.38
N GLU A 50 -12.99 6.97 -0.58
CA GLU A 50 -13.43 5.62 -0.95
C GLU A 50 -14.42 5.58 -2.13
N ASN A 51 -15.05 6.70 -2.42
CA ASN A 51 -15.96 6.85 -3.56
C ASN A 51 -15.24 7.37 -4.83
N GLY A 52 -14.08 8.00 -4.66
CA GLY A 52 -13.31 8.57 -5.75
C GLY A 52 -12.18 7.67 -6.28
N VAL A 53 -11.57 6.90 -5.41
CA VAL A 53 -10.46 6.01 -5.77
C VAL A 53 -11.01 4.64 -6.15
N LEU A 54 -10.62 4.13 -7.31
CA LEU A 54 -10.95 2.76 -7.70
C LEU A 54 -10.29 1.77 -6.75
N TRP A 55 -11.02 0.76 -6.32
CA TRP A 55 -10.47 -0.28 -5.46
C TRP A 55 -11.05 -1.66 -5.79
N GLU A 56 -10.33 -2.69 -5.39
CA GLU A 56 -10.73 -4.08 -5.57
C GLU A 56 -10.18 -4.93 -4.43
N TYR A 57 -11.00 -5.84 -3.90
CA TYR A 57 -10.53 -6.86 -2.99
C TYR A 57 -10.01 -8.06 -3.78
N VAL A 58 -8.83 -8.57 -3.41
CA VAL A 58 -8.17 -9.69 -4.05
C VAL A 58 -7.83 -10.75 -3.00
N GLU A 59 -8.38 -11.94 -3.15
CA GLU A 59 -8.13 -13.05 -2.22
C GLU A 59 -6.69 -13.58 -2.29
N LYS A 60 -6.09 -13.59 -3.49
CA LYS A 60 -4.75 -14.15 -3.73
C LYS A 60 -3.76 -13.05 -4.17
N PRO A 61 -3.13 -12.35 -3.21
CA PRO A 61 -2.26 -11.22 -3.54
C PRO A 61 -1.03 -11.62 -4.38
N LEU A 62 -0.48 -12.81 -4.17
CA LEU A 62 0.66 -13.29 -4.96
C LEU A 62 0.29 -13.44 -6.45
N ALA A 63 -0.89 -13.97 -6.74
CA ALA A 63 -1.38 -14.08 -8.12
C ALA A 63 -1.57 -12.70 -8.76
N LEU A 64 -2.08 -11.72 -7.99
CA LEU A 64 -2.19 -10.33 -8.44
C LEU A 64 -0.83 -9.74 -8.79
N VAL A 65 0.17 -9.90 -7.92
CA VAL A 65 1.52 -9.38 -8.15
C VAL A 65 2.10 -9.94 -9.44
N LYS A 66 1.97 -11.25 -9.68
CA LYS A 66 2.41 -11.89 -10.93
C LYS A 66 1.67 -11.36 -12.15
N LYS A 67 0.36 -11.13 -12.04
CA LYS A 67 -0.45 -10.54 -13.11
C LYS A 67 0.03 -9.11 -13.44
N LEU A 68 0.21 -8.26 -12.43
CA LEU A 68 0.66 -6.90 -12.64
C LEU A 68 2.06 -6.85 -13.27
N ARG A 69 2.96 -7.74 -12.86
CA ARG A 69 4.26 -7.86 -13.51
C ARG A 69 4.13 -8.24 -14.99
N ALA A 70 3.25 -9.17 -15.34
CA ALA A 70 2.99 -9.54 -16.72
C ALA A 70 2.37 -8.39 -17.54
N GLU A 71 1.78 -7.41 -16.89
CA GLU A 71 1.25 -6.17 -17.46
C GLU A 71 2.27 -5.01 -17.45
N ASP A 72 3.55 -5.31 -17.25
CA ASP A 72 4.68 -4.38 -17.23
C ASP A 72 4.68 -3.37 -16.05
N PHE A 73 4.03 -3.70 -14.94
CA PHE A 73 4.19 -2.93 -13.71
C PHE A 73 5.51 -3.27 -13.01
N GLU A 74 6.23 -2.25 -12.59
CA GLU A 74 7.32 -2.40 -11.63
C GLU A 74 6.73 -2.68 -10.24
N ILE A 75 7.15 -3.76 -9.61
CA ILE A 75 6.65 -4.18 -8.30
C ILE A 75 7.62 -3.70 -7.21
N VAL A 76 7.16 -2.81 -6.36
CA VAL A 76 7.95 -2.22 -5.28
C VAL A 76 7.31 -2.50 -3.93
N ALA A 77 8.03 -3.17 -3.05
CA ALA A 77 7.59 -3.39 -1.67
C ALA A 77 8.23 -2.35 -0.74
N VAL A 78 7.45 -1.82 0.19
CA VAL A 78 7.95 -0.94 1.26
C VAL A 78 8.00 -1.76 2.55
N GLU A 79 9.22 -2.12 2.95
CA GLU A 79 9.47 -3.00 4.09
C GLU A 79 10.89 -2.81 4.65
N GLN A 80 11.04 -2.98 5.97
CA GLN A 80 12.35 -3.00 6.63
C GLN A 80 13.00 -4.37 6.38
N ALA A 81 13.84 -4.48 5.37
CA ALA A 81 14.53 -5.70 4.99
C ALA A 81 16.03 -5.47 4.77
N LYS A 82 16.85 -6.51 4.99
CA LYS A 82 18.31 -6.40 4.92
C LYS A 82 18.84 -5.86 3.58
N ASN A 83 18.25 -6.29 2.49
CA ASN A 83 18.68 -5.93 1.13
C ASN A 83 17.80 -4.83 0.51
N SER A 84 17.14 -4.04 1.35
CA SER A 84 16.29 -2.96 0.87
C SER A 84 17.08 -1.68 0.59
N VAL A 85 16.56 -0.89 -0.34
CA VAL A 85 17.14 0.39 -0.75
C VAL A 85 16.45 1.52 0.00
N ASP A 86 17.19 2.55 0.41
CA ASP A 86 16.59 3.77 0.97
C ASP A 86 15.60 4.36 -0.06
N TYR A 87 14.34 4.57 0.35
CA TYR A 87 13.29 5.08 -0.52
C TYR A 87 13.63 6.39 -1.21
N LYS A 88 14.52 7.20 -0.62
CA LYS A 88 14.99 8.47 -1.20
C LYS A 88 15.88 8.28 -2.42
N LYS A 89 16.54 7.14 -2.51
CA LYS A 89 17.45 6.79 -3.62
C LYS A 89 16.73 6.06 -4.75
N PHE A 90 15.53 5.56 -4.49
CA PHE A 90 14.72 4.88 -5.48
C PHE A 90 13.89 5.87 -6.29
N LYS A 91 13.77 5.62 -7.58
CA LYS A 91 12.94 6.40 -8.50
C LYS A 91 12.00 5.46 -9.24
N PRO A 92 10.69 5.51 -8.96
CA PRO A 92 9.72 4.61 -9.58
C PRO A 92 9.53 4.93 -11.06
N LYS A 93 9.12 3.91 -11.82
CA LYS A 93 8.65 4.04 -13.19
C LYS A 93 7.22 4.59 -13.23
N ASN A 94 6.75 4.91 -14.43
CA ASN A 94 5.36 5.40 -14.60
C ASN A 94 4.32 4.33 -14.23
N LYS A 95 4.57 3.06 -14.57
CA LYS A 95 3.73 1.92 -14.17
C LYS A 95 4.38 1.21 -12.97
N THR A 96 4.01 1.62 -11.78
CA THR A 96 4.54 1.04 -10.55
C THR A 96 3.38 0.61 -9.65
N ALA A 97 3.47 -0.60 -9.12
CA ALA A 97 2.62 -1.10 -8.05
C ALA A 97 3.40 -1.09 -6.74
N VAL A 98 2.93 -0.32 -5.77
CA VAL A 98 3.57 -0.19 -4.46
C VAL A 98 2.83 -1.05 -3.44
N ILE A 99 3.57 -1.91 -2.74
CA ILE A 99 3.03 -2.86 -1.77
C ILE A 99 3.40 -2.44 -0.35
N PHE A 100 2.39 -2.34 0.50
CA PHE A 100 2.52 -2.13 1.93
C PHE A 100 2.02 -3.36 2.68
N GLY A 101 2.75 -3.77 3.70
CA GLY A 101 2.38 -4.90 4.54
C GLY A 101 1.40 -4.54 5.65
N ASN A 102 0.97 -5.56 6.41
CA ASN A 102 0.18 -5.35 7.60
C ASN A 102 1.06 -4.95 8.80
N GLU A 103 0.43 -4.51 9.88
CA GLU A 103 1.08 -3.92 11.04
C GLU A 103 1.88 -4.94 11.88
N VAL A 104 1.58 -6.23 11.73
CA VAL A 104 2.20 -7.31 12.52
C VAL A 104 3.25 -8.08 11.73
N GLU A 105 2.89 -8.56 10.55
CA GLU A 105 3.72 -9.46 9.74
C GLU A 105 4.50 -8.74 8.62
N GLY A 106 4.14 -7.49 8.34
CA GLY A 106 4.71 -6.77 7.21
C GLY A 106 4.29 -7.35 5.86
N VAL A 107 5.15 -7.24 4.86
CA VAL A 107 4.98 -7.87 3.56
C VAL A 107 5.48 -9.31 3.64
N GLY A 108 4.63 -10.27 3.29
CA GLY A 108 4.98 -11.68 3.34
C GLY A 108 6.15 -12.05 2.40
N GLU A 109 6.96 -13.01 2.83
CA GLU A 109 8.15 -13.45 2.08
C GLU A 109 7.86 -13.86 0.63
N PRO A 110 6.76 -14.59 0.31
CA PRO A 110 6.45 -14.93 -1.08
C PRO A 110 6.25 -13.70 -1.97
N ILE A 111 5.67 -12.63 -1.44
CA ILE A 111 5.48 -11.37 -2.17
C ILE A 111 6.79 -10.59 -2.26
N LEU A 112 7.60 -10.55 -1.21
CA LEU A 112 8.93 -9.92 -1.23
C LEU A 112 9.83 -10.52 -2.30
N LYS A 113 9.78 -11.84 -2.51
CA LYS A 113 10.53 -12.52 -3.57
C LYS A 113 10.11 -12.11 -4.99
N GLU A 114 8.86 -11.70 -5.16
CA GLU A 114 8.34 -11.22 -6.44
C GLU A 114 8.56 -9.72 -6.64
N ALA A 115 8.95 -8.98 -5.62
CA ALA A 115 9.22 -7.55 -5.77
C ALA A 115 10.49 -7.32 -6.60
N ASP A 116 10.41 -6.37 -7.53
CA ASP A 116 11.58 -5.93 -8.30
C ASP A 116 12.53 -5.13 -7.42
N VAL A 117 11.97 -4.36 -6.49
CA VAL A 117 12.71 -3.57 -5.51
C VAL A 117 12.01 -3.61 -4.16
N VAL A 118 12.78 -3.76 -3.10
CA VAL A 118 12.32 -3.54 -1.73
C VAL A 118 12.95 -2.25 -1.22
N THR A 119 12.14 -1.34 -0.73
CA THR A 119 12.60 -0.05 -0.21
C THR A 119 12.25 0.10 1.26
N HIS A 120 13.01 0.90 1.98
CA HIS A 120 12.75 1.21 3.38
C HIS A 120 12.86 2.71 3.68
N ILE A 121 12.17 3.13 4.73
CA ILE A 121 12.38 4.44 5.37
C ILE A 121 13.38 4.24 6.49
N LYS A 122 14.52 4.91 6.42
CA LYS A 122 15.58 4.79 7.44
C LYS A 122 15.09 5.31 8.78
N MET A 123 15.07 4.43 9.78
CA MET A 123 14.75 4.76 11.16
C MET A 123 16.02 5.18 11.91
N ARG A 124 16.02 6.36 12.51
CA ARG A 124 17.20 6.92 13.23
C ARG A 124 17.05 6.88 14.74
N GLY A 125 15.85 6.56 15.23
CA GLY A 125 15.54 6.44 16.65
C GLY A 125 15.50 5.00 17.13
N LYS A 126 14.80 4.77 18.23
CA LYS A 126 14.66 3.44 18.85
C LYS A 126 13.56 2.59 18.23
N LYS A 127 12.59 3.19 17.53
CA LYS A 127 11.50 2.45 16.90
C LYS A 127 11.96 1.80 15.60
N GLU A 128 11.46 0.59 15.35
CA GLU A 128 11.85 -0.22 14.19
C GLU A 128 11.05 0.12 12.94
N SER A 129 9.85 0.69 13.10
CA SER A 129 8.94 1.00 11.99
C SER A 129 8.07 2.21 12.30
N LEU A 130 7.48 2.78 11.24
CA LEU A 130 6.43 3.79 11.29
C LEU A 130 5.05 3.14 11.19
N ASN A 131 4.02 3.86 11.62
CA ASN A 131 2.65 3.55 11.23
C ASN A 131 2.57 3.44 9.71
N VAL A 132 1.88 2.42 9.21
CA VAL A 132 1.85 2.10 7.77
C VAL A 132 1.22 3.22 6.93
N SER A 133 0.19 3.90 7.42
CA SER A 133 -0.42 5.01 6.70
C SER A 133 0.50 6.23 6.62
N VAL A 134 1.30 6.46 7.66
CA VAL A 134 2.36 7.48 7.66
C VAL A 134 3.45 7.12 6.66
N ALA A 135 3.93 5.88 6.69
CA ALA A 135 4.92 5.39 5.74
C ALA A 135 4.42 5.52 4.29
N ALA A 136 3.17 5.15 4.04
CA ALA A 136 2.55 5.29 2.73
C ALA A 136 2.51 6.75 2.27
N GLY A 137 2.09 7.67 3.12
CA GLY A 137 2.08 9.10 2.81
C GLY A 137 3.47 9.62 2.44
N ILE A 138 4.48 9.32 3.25
CA ILE A 138 5.86 9.76 3.01
C ILE A 138 6.39 9.24 1.67
N VAL A 139 6.25 7.94 1.43
CA VAL A 139 6.80 7.27 0.25
C VAL A 139 6.08 7.69 -1.02
N LEU A 140 4.75 7.65 -1.01
CA LEU A 140 3.95 7.95 -2.20
C LEU A 140 4.08 9.42 -2.63
N PHE A 141 4.03 10.37 -1.70
CA PHE A 141 4.27 11.78 -2.01
C PHE A 141 5.69 12.02 -2.54
N ARG A 142 6.70 11.42 -1.92
CA ARG A 142 8.09 11.53 -2.40
C ARG A 142 8.26 11.07 -3.84
N TRP A 143 7.53 10.02 -4.23
CA TRP A 143 7.72 9.39 -5.53
C TRP A 143 6.81 9.94 -6.63
N PHE A 144 5.59 10.34 -6.29
CA PHE A 144 4.55 10.63 -7.29
C PHE A 144 3.99 12.05 -7.26
N ASP A 145 4.32 12.85 -6.26
CA ASP A 145 3.99 14.27 -6.25
C ASP A 145 4.93 15.01 -7.21
N ARG A 146 4.40 15.29 -8.39
CA ARG A 146 5.16 15.90 -9.50
C ARG A 146 4.53 17.20 -9.96
#